data_8922883d9b9032bfca6a432fe37eb39e
#
_entry.id   8922883d9b9032bfca6a432fe37eb39e
#
_cell.length_a   1.000
_cell.length_b   1.000
_cell.length_c   1.000
_cell.angle_alpha   90.00
_cell.angle_beta   90.00
_cell.angle_gamma   90.00
#
_symmetry.space_group_name_H-M   'P 1'
#
loop_
_entity.id
_entity.type
_entity.pdbx_description
1 polymer ?
#
loop_
_entity_poly.entity_id
_entity_poly.type
_entity_poly.pdbx_seq_one_letter_code
_entity_poly.pdbx_strand_id
1 'polypeptide(L)'
;MLQPRVPGVVLASRRALLALAVALLAGCAAHVVAPPTTARAPQGFPTSEYVRAAAEGRPVYAVDPATSNVVIEVRRAGSLARLGHDHVVAGYDIRGFIRPDDKRADLYVALGALVVDESRLREIAQFDTQPSADAIEGTRRNMLGRVLDAERFPFAVVDVRGLDNQRVATVSITLHGVTRSMPIPLAVDAEPGEWIVSGAFRLNQTDFGIVPLSLLGGAIEVQDAIDLRFRIRAIRMPR
;
A
#
# COMPACT_ATOMS: atom_id res chain seq x y z
N MET A 1 84.71 38.33 -8.60
CA MET A 1 83.46 38.90 -8.12
C MET A 1 82.32 38.27 -8.89
N LEU A 2 81.65 37.25 -8.31
CA LEU A 2 80.49 36.56 -8.92
C LEU A 2 79.26 37.14 -8.30
N GLN A 3 78.30 37.58 -9.16
CA GLN A 3 76.94 37.93 -8.74
C GLN A 3 76.05 36.67 -8.80
N PRO A 4 75.16 36.44 -7.82
CA PRO A 4 74.22 35.33 -7.88
C PRO A 4 72.99 35.71 -8.70
N ARG A 5 72.62 34.79 -9.56
CA ARG A 5 71.30 34.83 -10.32
C ARG A 5 70.14 34.45 -9.41
N VAL A 6 69.12 35.29 -9.37
CA VAL A 6 67.86 35.03 -8.72
C VAL A 6 66.92 34.22 -9.70
N PRO A 7 66.32 33.11 -9.28
CA PRO A 7 65.32 32.40 -10.16
C PRO A 7 64.02 33.12 -10.19
N GLY A 8 63.48 33.27 -11.41
CA GLY A 8 62.20 33.91 -11.68
C GLY A 8 60.99 33.08 -11.15
N VAL A 9 60.11 33.78 -10.47
CA VAL A 9 58.80 33.25 -10.05
C VAL A 9 57.87 33.16 -11.28
N VAL A 10 57.50 31.97 -11.64
CA VAL A 10 56.51 31.72 -12.68
C VAL A 10 55.11 32.08 -12.14
N LEU A 11 54.50 33.11 -12.71
CA LEU A 11 53.11 33.48 -12.45
C LEU A 11 52.18 32.40 -13.07
N ALA A 12 51.74 31.46 -12.25
CA ALA A 12 50.69 30.53 -12.66
C ALA A 12 49.37 31.29 -12.83
N SER A 13 48.85 31.23 -14.03
CA SER A 13 47.71 32.04 -14.49
C SER A 13 46.41 31.81 -13.71
N ARG A 14 45.83 32.90 -13.22
CA ARG A 14 44.48 32.96 -12.58
C ARG A 14 43.32 32.31 -13.38
N ARG A 15 43.56 31.90 -14.60
CA ARG A 15 42.57 31.26 -15.47
C ARG A 15 42.35 29.79 -15.16
N ALA A 16 43.26 29.08 -14.53
CA ALA A 16 43.13 27.67 -14.15
C ALA A 16 42.28 27.47 -12.87
N LEU A 17 42.20 28.46 -11.99
CA LEU A 17 41.42 28.41 -10.76
C LEU A 17 39.92 28.72 -10.97
N LEU A 18 39.56 29.46 -12.05
CA LEU A 18 38.14 29.71 -12.37
C LEU A 18 37.47 28.52 -13.03
N ALA A 19 38.18 27.64 -13.73
CA ALA A 19 37.63 26.47 -14.37
C ALA A 19 37.26 25.34 -13.41
N LEU A 20 37.91 25.27 -12.23
CA LEU A 20 37.64 24.24 -11.24
C LEU A 20 36.44 24.59 -10.33
N ALA A 21 36.09 25.87 -10.19
CA ALA A 21 34.95 26.32 -9.37
C ALA A 21 33.59 26.15 -10.06
N VAL A 22 33.54 26.02 -11.38
CA VAL A 22 32.28 25.84 -12.16
C VAL A 22 31.85 24.37 -12.23
N ALA A 23 32.73 23.42 -12.02
CA ALA A 23 32.43 21.99 -12.09
C ALA A 23 31.75 21.43 -10.80
N LEU A 24 31.66 22.20 -9.71
CA LEU A 24 31.08 21.75 -8.42
C LEU A 24 29.59 22.15 -8.22
N LEU A 25 28.98 22.84 -9.18
CA LEU A 25 27.56 23.27 -9.11
C LEU A 25 26.57 22.38 -9.90
N ALA A 26 27.03 21.29 -10.52
CA ALA A 26 26.18 20.41 -11.33
C ALA A 26 25.76 19.13 -10.59
N GLY A 27 25.46 19.18 -9.31
CA GLY A 27 25.24 17.98 -8.49
C GLY A 27 24.00 17.97 -7.60
N CYS A 28 22.96 18.76 -7.89
CA CYS A 28 21.64 18.58 -7.27
C CYS A 28 20.57 18.36 -8.36
N ALA A 29 20.65 17.23 -9.04
CA ALA A 29 19.47 16.69 -9.70
C ALA A 29 18.53 16.26 -8.56
N ALA A 30 17.55 17.10 -8.21
CA ALA A 30 16.43 16.69 -7.41
C ALA A 30 15.83 15.45 -8.08
N HIS A 31 15.86 14.31 -7.41
CA HIS A 31 15.06 13.16 -7.80
C HIS A 31 13.62 13.62 -7.72
N VAL A 32 13.06 14.02 -8.85
CA VAL A 32 11.62 14.18 -9.01
C VAL A 32 11.05 12.77 -8.86
N VAL A 33 10.58 12.46 -7.65
CA VAL A 33 9.74 11.28 -7.44
C VAL A 33 8.55 11.48 -8.35
N ALA A 34 8.48 10.71 -9.42
CA ALA A 34 7.33 10.72 -10.30
C ALA A 34 6.08 10.49 -9.43
N PRO A 35 5.01 11.29 -9.60
CA PRO A 35 3.77 11.06 -8.86
C PRO A 35 3.36 9.61 -9.11
N PRO A 36 2.82 8.90 -8.09
CA PRO A 36 2.42 7.52 -8.25
C PRO A 36 1.47 7.44 -9.43
N THR A 37 1.86 6.69 -10.45
CA THR A 37 1.02 6.43 -11.63
C THR A 37 -0.27 5.83 -11.08
N THR A 38 -1.38 6.52 -11.27
CA THR A 38 -2.70 6.04 -10.83
C THR A 38 -2.90 4.66 -11.46
N ALA A 39 -2.85 3.62 -10.65
CA ALA A 39 -2.92 2.25 -11.16
C ALA A 39 -4.24 2.10 -11.92
N ARG A 40 -4.15 1.65 -13.18
CA ARG A 40 -5.33 1.35 -13.98
C ARG A 40 -6.16 0.29 -13.24
N ALA A 41 -7.49 0.42 -13.27
CA ALA A 41 -8.36 -0.57 -12.66
C ALA A 41 -8.07 -2.00 -13.16
N PRO A 42 -8.31 -3.03 -12.34
CA PRO A 42 -8.20 -4.43 -12.77
C PRO A 42 -9.00 -4.69 -14.05
N GLN A 43 -8.53 -5.61 -14.86
CA GLN A 43 -9.27 -6.01 -16.06
C GLN A 43 -10.65 -6.57 -15.66
N GLY A 44 -11.70 -6.12 -16.36
CA GLY A 44 -13.07 -6.53 -16.06
C GLY A 44 -13.72 -5.85 -14.85
N PHE A 45 -13.03 -4.91 -14.19
CA PHE A 45 -13.64 -4.14 -13.10
C PHE A 45 -14.83 -3.32 -13.62
N PRO A 46 -16.01 -3.34 -12.95
CA PRO A 46 -17.29 -2.87 -13.50
C PRO A 46 -17.48 -1.34 -13.47
N THR A 47 -16.42 -0.55 -13.68
CA THR A 47 -16.46 0.93 -13.66
C THR A 47 -17.56 1.50 -14.55
N SER A 48 -17.69 1.00 -15.79
CA SER A 48 -18.68 1.50 -16.76
C SER A 48 -20.12 1.25 -16.32
N GLU A 49 -20.36 0.15 -15.60
CA GLU A 49 -21.68 -0.16 -15.05
C GLU A 49 -22.10 0.86 -14.00
N TYR A 50 -21.17 1.20 -13.08
CA TYR A 50 -21.41 2.19 -12.04
C TYR A 50 -21.58 3.60 -12.60
N VAL A 51 -20.75 4.01 -13.56
CA VAL A 51 -20.86 5.32 -14.22
C VAL A 51 -22.21 5.46 -14.94
N ARG A 52 -22.63 4.43 -15.66
CA ARG A 52 -23.93 4.41 -16.33
C ARG A 52 -25.08 4.52 -15.32
N ALA A 53 -25.06 3.74 -14.25
CA ALA A 53 -26.08 3.80 -13.21
C ALA A 53 -26.19 5.20 -12.57
N ALA A 54 -25.06 5.86 -12.33
CA ALA A 54 -25.03 7.25 -11.83
C ALA A 54 -25.65 8.23 -12.83
N ALA A 55 -25.32 8.12 -14.11
CA ALA A 55 -25.91 8.93 -15.19
C ALA A 55 -27.43 8.72 -15.34
N GLU A 56 -27.93 7.53 -15.04
CA GLU A 56 -29.36 7.18 -14.96
C GLU A 56 -30.03 7.70 -13.67
N GLY A 57 -29.29 8.40 -12.80
CA GLY A 57 -29.79 9.00 -11.56
C GLY A 57 -29.85 8.04 -10.36
N ARG A 58 -29.38 6.80 -10.51
CA ARG A 58 -29.30 5.84 -9.39
C ARG A 58 -28.25 6.29 -8.36
N PRO A 59 -28.46 6.01 -7.07
CA PRO A 59 -27.49 6.35 -6.04
C PRO A 59 -26.22 5.49 -6.16
N VAL A 60 -25.16 6.09 -6.66
CA VAL A 60 -23.83 5.50 -6.75
C VAL A 60 -22.86 6.37 -5.97
N TYR A 61 -22.00 5.74 -5.18
CA TYR A 61 -20.97 6.39 -4.39
C TYR A 61 -19.60 5.89 -4.83
N ALA A 62 -18.70 6.81 -5.14
CA ALA A 62 -17.31 6.51 -5.44
C ALA A 62 -16.46 6.56 -4.17
N VAL A 63 -15.59 5.59 -3.99
CA VAL A 63 -14.66 5.56 -2.85
C VAL A 63 -13.71 6.76 -2.93
N ASP A 64 -13.56 7.46 -1.82
CA ASP A 64 -12.59 8.54 -1.64
C ASP A 64 -11.27 7.96 -1.10
N PRO A 65 -10.23 7.79 -1.93
CA PRO A 65 -8.97 7.20 -1.50
C PRO A 65 -8.21 8.06 -0.48
N ALA A 66 -8.46 9.38 -0.44
CA ALA A 66 -7.78 10.27 0.49
C ALA A 66 -8.18 10.02 1.97
N THR A 67 -9.35 9.42 2.19
CA THR A 67 -9.91 9.20 3.54
C THR A 67 -10.29 7.75 3.80
N SER A 68 -9.91 6.83 2.91
CA SER A 68 -10.10 5.39 3.03
C SER A 68 -8.79 4.69 3.32
N ASN A 69 -8.83 3.65 4.12
CA ASN A 69 -7.66 2.82 4.40
C ASN A 69 -8.04 1.37 4.73
N VAL A 70 -7.07 0.49 4.54
CA VAL A 70 -7.02 -0.85 5.13
C VAL A 70 -5.70 -0.99 5.86
N VAL A 71 -5.72 -1.57 7.05
CA VAL A 71 -4.54 -1.83 7.87
C VAL A 71 -4.51 -3.32 8.20
N ILE A 72 -3.36 -3.94 7.98
CA ILE A 72 -3.13 -5.37 8.10
C ILE A 72 -2.01 -5.57 9.10
N GLU A 73 -2.28 -6.34 10.15
CA GLU A 73 -1.30 -6.73 11.14
C GLU A 73 -0.80 -8.14 10.85
N VAL A 74 0.51 -8.26 10.70
CA VAL A 74 1.21 -9.49 10.34
C VAL A 74 2.16 -9.84 11.48
N ARG A 75 1.94 -10.99 12.10
CA ARG A 75 2.67 -11.40 13.30
C ARG A 75 3.76 -12.41 12.97
N ARG A 76 4.89 -12.26 13.65
CA ARG A 76 6.00 -13.20 13.60
C ARG A 76 5.66 -14.51 14.32
N ALA A 77 6.29 -15.59 13.90
CA ALA A 77 6.18 -16.92 14.48
C ALA A 77 7.53 -17.68 14.39
N GLY A 78 7.53 -18.95 14.81
CA GLY A 78 8.70 -19.83 14.78
C GLY A 78 9.51 -19.79 16.08
N SER A 79 10.45 -20.72 16.20
CA SER A 79 11.27 -20.88 17.42
C SER A 79 12.23 -19.72 17.69
N LEU A 80 12.60 -18.97 16.66
CA LEU A 80 13.43 -17.77 16.73
C LEU A 80 12.62 -16.49 16.43
N ALA A 81 11.31 -16.47 16.66
CA ALA A 81 10.45 -15.32 16.40
C ALA A 81 10.98 -14.00 17.01
N ARG A 82 11.67 -14.06 18.15
CA ARG A 82 12.30 -12.88 18.80
C ARG A 82 13.35 -12.16 17.94
N LEU A 83 13.89 -12.83 16.91
CA LEU A 83 14.84 -12.22 15.96
C LEU A 83 14.14 -11.59 14.75
N GLY A 84 12.85 -11.80 14.60
CA GLY A 84 12.01 -11.18 13.58
C GLY A 84 11.24 -9.97 14.13
N HIS A 85 10.42 -9.40 13.27
CA HIS A 85 9.54 -8.28 13.59
C HIS A 85 8.09 -8.62 13.28
N ASP A 86 7.17 -8.09 14.08
CA ASP A 86 5.78 -7.94 13.65
C ASP A 86 5.71 -6.77 12.67
N HIS A 87 4.85 -6.86 11.67
CA HIS A 87 4.73 -5.86 10.63
C HIS A 87 3.30 -5.32 10.53
N VAL A 88 3.17 -4.05 10.22
CA VAL A 88 1.91 -3.44 9.84
C VAL A 88 1.99 -3.01 8.38
N VAL A 89 0.97 -3.39 7.60
CA VAL A 89 0.87 -3.01 6.19
C VAL A 89 -0.39 -2.18 6.00
N ALA A 90 -0.27 -1.04 5.33
CA ALA A 90 -1.39 -0.16 5.05
C ALA A 90 -1.62 0.03 3.56
N GLY A 91 -2.89 0.06 3.14
CA GLY A 91 -3.32 0.45 1.82
C GLY A 91 -4.20 1.69 1.91
N TYR A 92 -3.83 2.74 1.19
CA TYR A 92 -4.56 4.01 1.14
C TYR A 92 -5.21 4.25 -0.22
N ASP A 93 -4.64 3.72 -1.31
CA ASP A 93 -5.21 3.85 -2.66
C ASP A 93 -6.30 2.79 -2.90
N ILE A 94 -7.36 2.86 -2.09
CA ILE A 94 -8.54 2.00 -2.24
C ILE A 94 -9.49 2.69 -3.19
N ARG A 95 -9.89 1.99 -4.24
CA ARG A 95 -10.77 2.51 -5.28
C ARG A 95 -11.97 1.60 -5.49
N GLY A 96 -13.03 2.18 -5.99
CA GLY A 96 -14.23 1.42 -6.31
C GLY A 96 -15.51 2.19 -6.06
N PHE A 97 -16.60 1.45 -5.98
CA PHE A 97 -17.94 2.02 -5.92
C PHE A 97 -18.84 1.25 -4.96
N ILE A 98 -19.82 1.96 -4.40
CA ILE A 98 -20.91 1.40 -3.59
C ILE A 98 -22.23 1.76 -4.26
N ARG A 99 -23.13 0.79 -4.38
CA ARG A 99 -24.51 0.95 -4.85
C ARG A 99 -25.46 0.38 -3.80
N PRO A 100 -25.94 1.21 -2.87
CA PRO A 100 -26.70 0.76 -1.70
C PRO A 100 -28.01 0.06 -2.06
N ASP A 101 -28.72 0.57 -3.07
CA ASP A 101 -30.01 0.01 -3.51
C ASP A 101 -29.90 -1.46 -3.91
N ASP A 102 -28.75 -1.85 -4.46
CA ASP A 102 -28.48 -3.24 -4.84
C ASP A 102 -27.71 -4.00 -3.76
N LYS A 103 -27.43 -3.36 -2.63
CA LYS A 103 -26.57 -3.90 -1.56
C LYS A 103 -25.26 -4.44 -2.12
N ARG A 104 -24.62 -3.67 -3.00
CA ARG A 104 -23.44 -4.06 -3.77
C ARG A 104 -22.33 -3.03 -3.62
N ALA A 105 -21.09 -3.51 -3.48
CA ALA A 105 -19.91 -2.72 -3.68
C ALA A 105 -18.83 -3.54 -4.40
N ASP A 106 -18.05 -2.88 -5.25
CA ASP A 106 -16.86 -3.44 -5.90
C ASP A 106 -15.70 -2.52 -5.63
N LEU A 107 -14.62 -3.06 -5.03
CA LEU A 107 -13.44 -2.31 -4.61
C LEU A 107 -12.18 -3.01 -5.10
N TYR A 108 -11.09 -2.27 -5.21
CA TYR A 108 -9.76 -2.83 -5.44
C TYR A 108 -8.67 -2.00 -4.77
N VAL A 109 -7.55 -2.66 -4.49
CA VAL A 109 -6.33 -2.05 -3.95
C VAL A 109 -5.17 -2.51 -4.81
N ALA A 110 -4.34 -1.56 -5.28
CA ALA A 110 -3.10 -1.88 -5.96
C ALA A 110 -2.05 -2.35 -4.95
N LEU A 111 -1.59 -3.59 -5.05
CA LEU A 111 -0.63 -4.17 -4.09
C LEU A 111 0.69 -3.42 -4.07
N GLY A 112 1.15 -2.92 -5.23
CA GLY A 112 2.36 -2.11 -5.33
C GLY A 112 2.32 -0.77 -4.58
N ALA A 113 1.11 -0.28 -4.22
CA ALA A 113 0.91 0.96 -3.45
C ALA A 113 0.85 0.72 -1.92
N LEU A 114 0.97 -0.52 -1.46
CA LEU A 114 0.99 -0.84 -0.03
C LEU A 114 2.23 -0.25 0.65
N VAL A 115 2.03 0.29 1.84
CA VAL A 115 3.06 0.89 2.70
C VAL A 115 3.31 -0.04 3.88
N VAL A 116 4.58 -0.22 4.25
CA VAL A 116 4.99 -1.15 5.31
C VAL A 116 5.56 -0.36 6.47
N ASP A 117 5.15 -0.72 7.67
CA ASP A 117 5.71 -0.30 8.95
C ASP A 117 5.75 1.22 9.20
N GLU A 118 4.66 1.92 8.86
CA GLU A 118 4.51 3.31 9.30
C GLU A 118 4.54 3.39 10.83
N SER A 119 5.42 4.24 11.37
CA SER A 119 5.69 4.34 12.80
C SER A 119 4.43 4.51 13.64
N ARG A 120 3.51 5.39 13.21
CA ARG A 120 2.23 5.62 13.89
C ARG A 120 1.35 4.37 13.95
N LEU A 121 1.29 3.58 12.87
CA LEU A 121 0.49 2.36 12.84
C LEU A 121 1.11 1.26 13.70
N ARG A 122 2.44 1.18 13.76
CA ARG A 122 3.16 0.28 14.68
C ARG A 122 2.89 0.62 16.14
N GLU A 123 2.88 1.91 16.49
CA GLU A 123 2.52 2.39 17.84
C GLU A 123 1.08 1.99 18.20
N ILE A 124 0.12 2.19 17.28
CA ILE A 124 -1.28 1.79 17.48
C ILE A 124 -1.40 0.27 17.67
N ALA A 125 -0.64 -0.51 16.89
CA ALA A 125 -0.59 -1.97 17.00
C ALA A 125 0.18 -2.48 18.24
N GLN A 126 0.83 -1.58 18.98
CA GLN A 126 1.67 -1.86 20.15
C GLN A 126 2.78 -2.89 19.86
N PHE A 127 3.43 -2.76 18.69
CA PHE A 127 4.53 -3.62 18.31
C PHE A 127 5.80 -3.24 19.07
N ASP A 128 6.48 -4.24 19.62
CA ASP A 128 7.61 -4.11 20.55
C ASP A 128 8.96 -3.78 19.89
N THR A 129 9.01 -3.78 18.54
CA THR A 129 10.24 -3.57 17.78
C THR A 129 10.11 -2.40 16.82
N GLN A 130 11.26 -1.79 16.48
CA GLN A 130 11.34 -0.73 15.48
C GLN A 130 12.32 -1.18 14.38
N PRO A 131 11.82 -1.69 13.24
CA PRO A 131 12.67 -2.08 12.12
C PRO A 131 13.45 -0.88 11.55
N SER A 132 14.65 -1.10 11.07
CA SER A 132 15.39 -0.09 10.33
C SER A 132 14.77 0.16 8.95
N ALA A 133 15.10 1.28 8.31
CA ALA A 133 14.62 1.59 6.96
C ALA A 133 14.96 0.48 5.94
N ASP A 134 16.16 -0.10 6.04
CA ASP A 134 16.59 -1.22 5.18
C ASP A 134 15.77 -2.49 5.44
N ALA A 135 15.42 -2.76 6.71
CA ALA A 135 14.56 -3.89 7.07
C ALA A 135 13.14 -3.71 6.53
N ILE A 136 12.58 -2.49 6.62
CA ILE A 136 11.26 -2.14 6.07
C ILE A 136 11.24 -2.36 4.56
N GLU A 137 12.25 -1.84 3.85
CA GLU A 137 12.36 -2.01 2.40
C GLU A 137 12.57 -3.48 2.01
N GLY A 138 13.36 -4.25 2.78
CA GLY A 138 13.52 -5.69 2.63
C GLY A 138 12.19 -6.44 2.81
N THR A 139 11.41 -6.08 3.82
CA THR A 139 10.08 -6.63 4.08
C THR A 139 9.14 -6.33 2.92
N ARG A 140 9.12 -5.08 2.43
CA ARG A 140 8.30 -4.68 1.28
C ARG A 140 8.65 -5.47 0.03
N ARG A 141 9.93 -5.63 -0.30
CA ARG A 141 10.37 -6.46 -1.45
C ARG A 141 9.94 -7.92 -1.31
N ASN A 142 10.13 -8.52 -0.13
CA ASN A 142 9.69 -9.90 0.11
C ASN A 142 8.18 -10.05 0.00
N MET A 143 7.42 -9.13 0.59
CA MET A 143 5.96 -9.11 0.53
C MET A 143 5.47 -9.05 -0.92
N LEU A 144 5.94 -8.09 -1.70
CA LEU A 144 5.47 -7.90 -3.07
C LEU A 144 5.93 -9.00 -4.03
N GLY A 145 7.19 -9.45 -3.92
CA GLY A 145 7.76 -10.43 -4.85
C GLY A 145 7.47 -11.87 -4.44
N ARG A 146 7.84 -12.27 -3.22
CA ARG A 146 7.84 -13.68 -2.81
C ARG A 146 6.50 -14.15 -2.23
N VAL A 147 5.77 -13.27 -1.57
CA VAL A 147 4.53 -13.61 -0.86
C VAL A 147 3.32 -13.36 -1.73
N LEU A 148 3.19 -12.16 -2.29
CA LEU A 148 2.00 -11.75 -3.04
C LEU A 148 2.13 -11.96 -4.55
N ASP A 149 3.35 -12.20 -5.07
CA ASP A 149 3.61 -12.25 -6.53
C ASP A 149 2.90 -11.08 -7.27
N ALA A 150 3.14 -9.85 -6.76
CA ALA A 150 2.40 -8.66 -7.16
C ALA A 150 2.65 -8.25 -8.64
N GLU A 151 3.68 -8.77 -9.27
CA GLU A 151 3.91 -8.62 -10.71
C GLU A 151 2.82 -9.36 -11.50
N ARG A 152 2.48 -10.56 -11.08
CA ARG A 152 1.46 -11.40 -11.70
C ARG A 152 0.06 -11.06 -11.21
N PHE A 153 -0.08 -10.73 -9.93
CA PHE A 153 -1.36 -10.43 -9.26
C PHE A 153 -1.32 -9.02 -8.66
N PRO A 154 -1.39 -7.97 -9.49
CA PRO A 154 -1.12 -6.60 -9.03
C PRO A 154 -2.21 -5.99 -8.13
N PHE A 155 -3.34 -6.68 -7.96
CA PHE A 155 -4.49 -6.16 -7.21
C PHE A 155 -5.05 -7.16 -6.21
N ALA A 156 -5.51 -6.66 -5.07
CA ALA A 156 -6.56 -7.28 -4.30
C ALA A 156 -7.91 -6.72 -4.77
N VAL A 157 -8.88 -7.59 -5.08
CA VAL A 157 -10.22 -7.20 -5.53
C VAL A 157 -11.23 -7.67 -4.50
N VAL A 158 -12.18 -6.80 -4.15
CA VAL A 158 -13.20 -7.05 -3.15
C VAL A 158 -14.57 -6.82 -3.77
N ASP A 159 -15.41 -7.84 -3.71
CA ASP A 159 -16.78 -7.84 -4.16
C ASP A 159 -17.70 -8.05 -2.96
N VAL A 160 -18.61 -7.11 -2.72
CA VAL A 160 -19.55 -7.14 -1.60
C VAL A 160 -20.95 -7.35 -2.14
N ARG A 161 -21.63 -8.36 -1.61
CA ARG A 161 -23.01 -8.68 -1.97
C ARG A 161 -23.84 -8.88 -0.73
N GLY A 162 -25.01 -8.27 -0.77
CA GLY A 162 -25.96 -8.35 0.33
C GLY A 162 -25.44 -7.67 1.60
N LEU A 163 -26.34 -7.14 2.35
CA LEU A 163 -26.12 -6.68 3.72
C LEU A 163 -27.40 -7.05 4.47
N ASP A 164 -27.27 -7.91 5.46
CA ASP A 164 -28.40 -8.37 6.24
C ASP A 164 -28.79 -7.38 7.35
N ASN A 165 -29.85 -7.70 8.09
CA ASN A 165 -30.35 -6.86 9.18
C ASN A 165 -29.38 -6.82 10.39
N GLN A 166 -28.46 -7.78 10.48
CA GLN A 166 -27.39 -7.82 11.50
C GLN A 166 -26.12 -7.09 11.04
N ARG A 167 -26.19 -6.42 9.89
CA ARG A 167 -25.05 -5.72 9.26
C ARG A 167 -23.90 -6.65 8.89
N VAL A 168 -24.20 -7.88 8.52
CA VAL A 168 -23.21 -8.82 7.97
C VAL A 168 -23.37 -8.85 6.45
N ALA A 169 -22.26 -8.61 5.75
CA ALA A 169 -22.22 -8.72 4.29
C ALA A 169 -21.48 -9.99 3.87
N THR A 170 -21.87 -10.56 2.73
CA THR A 170 -21.06 -11.57 2.04
C THR A 170 -20.00 -10.84 1.24
N VAL A 171 -18.74 -11.05 1.59
CA VAL A 171 -17.59 -10.41 0.96
C VAL A 171 -16.75 -11.46 0.27
N SER A 172 -16.56 -11.31 -1.03
CA SER A 172 -15.64 -12.12 -1.85
C SER A 172 -14.36 -11.34 -2.07
N ILE A 173 -13.24 -11.89 -1.61
CA ILE A 173 -11.91 -11.32 -1.78
C ILE A 173 -11.16 -12.17 -2.80
N THR A 174 -10.62 -11.52 -3.83
CA THR A 174 -9.66 -12.14 -4.76
C THR A 174 -8.29 -11.60 -4.46
N LEU A 175 -7.41 -12.48 -4.04
CA LEU A 175 -6.01 -12.20 -3.71
C LEU A 175 -5.13 -13.32 -4.27
N HIS A 176 -3.97 -13.00 -4.82
CA HIS A 176 -3.04 -13.99 -5.38
C HIS A 176 -3.72 -14.95 -6.41
N GLY A 177 -4.71 -14.44 -7.16
CA GLY A 177 -5.47 -15.21 -8.15
C GLY A 177 -6.53 -16.15 -7.57
N VAL A 178 -6.71 -16.21 -6.26
CA VAL A 178 -7.68 -17.06 -5.57
C VAL A 178 -8.79 -16.21 -4.96
N THR A 179 -10.05 -16.63 -5.15
CA THR A 179 -11.22 -15.96 -4.56
C THR A 179 -11.75 -16.75 -3.38
N ARG A 180 -12.02 -16.05 -2.27
CA ARG A 180 -12.70 -16.61 -1.09
C ARG A 180 -13.84 -15.69 -0.69
N SER A 181 -14.96 -16.31 -0.31
CA SER A 181 -16.15 -15.60 0.19
C SER A 181 -16.35 -15.89 1.66
N MET A 182 -16.61 -14.84 2.42
CA MET A 182 -16.79 -14.94 3.87
C MET A 182 -17.80 -13.90 4.36
N PRO A 183 -18.52 -14.17 5.45
CA PRO A 183 -19.35 -13.17 6.12
C PRO A 183 -18.45 -12.19 6.88
N ILE A 184 -18.63 -10.89 6.67
CA ILE A 184 -17.90 -9.83 7.40
C ILE A 184 -18.91 -8.89 8.05
N PRO A 185 -18.86 -8.70 9.39
CA PRO A 185 -19.63 -7.68 10.07
C PRO A 185 -19.16 -6.28 9.67
N LEU A 186 -20.11 -5.40 9.35
CA LEU A 186 -19.85 -4.04 8.91
C LEU A 186 -20.50 -3.03 9.86
N ALA A 187 -19.75 -2.01 10.27
CA ALA A 187 -20.33 -0.79 10.80
C ALA A 187 -20.55 0.17 9.63
N VAL A 188 -21.80 0.59 9.45
CA VAL A 188 -22.22 1.47 8.36
C VAL A 188 -22.80 2.74 8.95
N ASP A 189 -22.23 3.88 8.58
CA ASP A 189 -22.72 5.22 8.85
C ASP A 189 -23.05 5.87 7.49
N ALA A 190 -24.34 6.13 7.26
CA ALA A 190 -24.85 6.60 5.98
C ALA A 190 -25.52 7.96 6.18
N GLU A 191 -24.88 8.98 5.64
CA GLU A 191 -25.37 10.36 5.61
C GLU A 191 -25.78 10.76 4.18
N PRO A 192 -26.61 11.79 4.02
CA PRO A 192 -26.94 12.30 2.71
C PRO A 192 -25.69 12.68 1.91
N GLY A 193 -25.39 11.93 0.85
CA GLY A 193 -24.24 12.17 -0.02
C GLY A 193 -22.94 11.45 0.38
N GLU A 194 -22.92 10.73 1.51
CA GLU A 194 -21.71 10.07 2.01
C GLU A 194 -22.04 8.71 2.67
N TRP A 195 -21.16 7.75 2.48
CA TRP A 195 -21.15 6.48 3.20
C TRP A 195 -19.80 6.24 3.84
N ILE A 196 -19.81 5.89 5.12
CA ILE A 196 -18.63 5.42 5.84
C ILE A 196 -18.89 3.98 6.26
N VAL A 197 -18.04 3.08 5.78
CA VAL A 197 -18.13 1.65 6.09
C VAL A 197 -16.83 1.22 6.74
N SER A 198 -16.91 0.58 7.89
CA SER A 198 -15.75 0.05 8.59
C SER A 198 -16.00 -1.36 9.11
N GLY A 199 -14.91 -2.08 9.35
CA GLY A 199 -14.96 -3.43 9.88
C GLY A 199 -13.58 -3.95 10.21
N ALA A 200 -13.58 -5.11 10.86
CA ALA A 200 -12.38 -5.88 11.15
C ALA A 200 -12.68 -7.37 10.97
N PHE A 201 -11.71 -8.09 10.45
CA PHE A 201 -11.81 -9.53 10.24
C PHE A 201 -10.42 -10.16 10.20
N ARG A 202 -10.39 -11.49 10.26
CA ARG A 202 -9.18 -12.28 10.14
C ARG A 202 -9.28 -13.18 8.92
N LEU A 203 -8.17 -13.39 8.23
CA LEU A 203 -8.04 -14.39 7.18
C LEU A 203 -6.72 -15.14 7.31
N ASN A 204 -6.65 -16.33 6.70
CA ASN A 204 -5.41 -17.08 6.55
C ASN A 204 -4.83 -16.85 5.16
N GLN A 205 -3.53 -16.62 5.08
CA GLN A 205 -2.82 -16.44 3.82
C GLN A 205 -2.91 -17.70 2.94
N THR A 206 -2.85 -18.87 3.56
CA THR A 206 -2.93 -20.17 2.87
C THR A 206 -4.28 -20.40 2.18
N ASP A 207 -5.38 -19.81 2.66
CA ASP A 207 -6.68 -19.86 1.98
C ASP A 207 -6.64 -19.28 0.57
N PHE A 208 -5.70 -18.35 0.32
CA PHE A 208 -5.46 -17.71 -0.99
C PHE A 208 -4.29 -18.32 -1.77
N GLY A 209 -3.79 -19.48 -1.34
CA GLY A 209 -2.63 -20.14 -1.97
C GLY A 209 -1.31 -19.39 -1.71
N ILE A 210 -1.28 -18.46 -0.78
CA ILE A 210 -0.08 -17.74 -0.35
C ILE A 210 0.66 -18.63 0.64
N VAL A 211 1.97 -18.77 0.45
CA VAL A 211 2.85 -19.41 1.42
C VAL A 211 3.43 -18.32 2.33
N PRO A 212 3.10 -18.32 3.63
CA PRO A 212 3.66 -17.35 4.57
C PRO A 212 5.20 -17.36 4.52
N LEU A 213 5.81 -16.19 4.65
CA LEU A 213 7.27 -16.08 4.61
C LEU A 213 7.88 -16.93 5.73
N SER A 214 8.81 -17.81 5.35
CA SER A 214 9.56 -18.66 6.26
C SER A 214 11.06 -18.58 5.93
N LEU A 215 11.88 -18.41 6.94
CA LEU A 215 13.33 -18.31 6.86
C LEU A 215 13.97 -19.32 7.82
N LEU A 216 15.24 -19.70 7.53
CA LEU A 216 16.03 -20.63 8.36
C LEU A 216 15.28 -21.94 8.67
N GLY A 217 14.61 -22.52 7.67
CA GLY A 217 13.89 -23.78 7.82
C GLY A 217 12.72 -23.72 8.80
N GLY A 218 12.02 -22.57 8.91
CA GLY A 218 10.87 -22.40 9.81
C GLY A 218 11.22 -21.81 11.17
N ALA A 219 12.49 -21.51 11.42
CA ALA A 219 12.87 -20.91 12.70
C ALA A 219 12.38 -19.46 12.87
N ILE A 220 12.28 -18.72 11.77
CA ILE A 220 11.65 -17.39 11.70
C ILE A 220 10.54 -17.48 10.66
N GLU A 221 9.32 -17.24 11.06
CA GLU A 221 8.14 -17.37 10.21
C GLU A 221 7.19 -16.18 10.42
N VAL A 222 6.31 -16.01 9.44
CA VAL A 222 5.11 -15.19 9.56
C VAL A 222 3.92 -16.10 9.88
N GLN A 223 3.06 -15.69 10.80
CA GLN A 223 1.82 -16.42 11.07
C GLN A 223 0.95 -16.47 9.80
N ASP A 224 0.27 -17.58 9.59
CA ASP A 224 -0.69 -17.73 8.49
C ASP A 224 -1.86 -16.76 8.64
N ALA A 225 -2.41 -16.68 9.84
CA ALA A 225 -3.51 -15.77 10.16
C ALA A 225 -3.03 -14.32 10.23
N ILE A 226 -3.72 -13.43 9.52
CA ILE A 226 -3.52 -11.98 9.56
C ILE A 226 -4.80 -11.28 9.97
N ASP A 227 -4.66 -10.20 10.74
CA ASP A 227 -5.75 -9.36 11.21
C ASP A 227 -5.88 -8.13 10.32
N LEU A 228 -7.09 -7.86 9.83
CA LEU A 228 -7.38 -6.72 8.97
C LEU A 228 -8.41 -5.82 9.63
N ARG A 229 -8.21 -4.51 9.51
CA ARG A 229 -9.23 -3.49 9.81
C ARG A 229 -9.26 -2.49 8.66
N PHE A 230 -10.45 -1.98 8.37
CA PHE A 230 -10.62 -1.02 7.28
C PHE A 230 -11.62 0.06 7.64
N ARG A 231 -11.47 1.19 6.98
CA ARG A 231 -12.42 2.28 6.94
C ARG A 231 -12.50 2.80 5.52
N ILE A 232 -13.67 2.73 4.94
CA ILE A 232 -13.96 3.14 3.55
C ILE A 232 -14.94 4.31 3.62
N ARG A 233 -14.57 5.43 3.03
CA ARG A 233 -15.44 6.57 2.81
C ARG A 233 -15.80 6.62 1.33
N ALA A 234 -17.08 6.77 1.02
CA ALA A 234 -17.53 6.89 -0.35
C ALA A 234 -18.48 8.09 -0.49
N ILE A 235 -18.30 8.85 -1.56
CA ILE A 235 -19.02 10.10 -1.82
C ILE A 235 -19.91 9.90 -3.04
N ARG A 236 -21.13 10.45 -2.96
CA ARG A 236 -22.11 10.35 -4.03
C ARG A 236 -21.57 10.93 -5.33
N MET A 237 -21.68 10.16 -6.39
CA MET A 237 -21.34 10.63 -7.74
C MET A 237 -22.38 11.64 -8.23
N PRO A 238 -21.95 12.68 -8.95
CA PRO A 238 -22.87 13.58 -9.64
C PRO A 238 -23.64 12.81 -10.72
N ARG A 239 -24.81 13.34 -11.08
CA ARG A 239 -25.59 12.87 -12.23
C ARG A 239 -24.95 13.27 -13.52
#